data_6be0b56d9110c468f892f1435ddb5104
#
_entry.id   6be0b56d9110c468f892f1435ddb5104
#
_cell.length_a   1.000
_cell.length_b   1.000
_cell.length_c   1.000
_cell.angle_alpha   90.00
_cell.angle_beta   90.00
_cell.angle_gamma   90.00
#
_symmetry.space_group_name_H-M   'P 1'
#
loop_
_entity.id
_entity.type
_entity.pdbx_description
1 polymer ?
#
loop_
_entity_poly.entity_id
_entity_poly.type
_entity_poly.pdbx_seq_one_letter_code
_entity_poly.pdbx_strand_id
1 'polypeptide(L)'
;MTSLTTIHAEIDRCRRCEPEVSGFQKPPHLERGEPGRLFIVGQGPGNAELRGRRAFAGRSGKTLDGWLKAVGAGDKDPRRGVYLTSVIKCCHSSPRDFPLMARNCDGFLQQQMMAIKPKLVITLGREAYLNLRFTNQDYDEALCHPLHTSDFLLVSQLGFHFWFLPWPHPSGLNRWHNVAQNKNRLQASFAFIRRLLEGGP
;
A
#
# COMPACT_ATOMS: atom_id res chain seq x y z
N MET A 1 -4.86 6.76 -21.59
CA MET A 1 -4.65 6.45 -20.16
C MET A 1 -4.70 7.76 -19.38
N THR A 2 -5.45 7.80 -18.29
CA THR A 2 -5.52 8.98 -17.41
C THR A 2 -4.17 9.20 -16.73
N SER A 3 -3.67 10.43 -16.68
CA SER A 3 -2.38 10.74 -16.05
C SER A 3 -2.48 10.60 -14.53
N LEU A 4 -1.37 10.29 -13.89
CA LEU A 4 -1.32 10.18 -12.41
C LEU A 4 -1.70 11.52 -11.73
N THR A 5 -1.32 12.64 -12.34
CA THR A 5 -1.72 13.99 -11.87
C THR A 5 -3.23 14.18 -11.91
N THR A 6 -3.89 13.73 -12.98
CA THR A 6 -5.34 13.80 -13.10
C THR A 6 -6.02 12.94 -12.03
N ILE A 7 -5.53 11.69 -11.84
CA ILE A 7 -6.04 10.79 -10.80
C ILE A 7 -5.92 11.42 -9.41
N HIS A 8 -4.79 12.03 -9.10
CA HIS A 8 -4.58 12.72 -7.82
C HIS A 8 -5.55 13.90 -7.65
N ALA A 9 -5.76 14.70 -8.69
CA ALA A 9 -6.72 15.81 -8.65
C ALA A 9 -8.18 15.32 -8.44
N GLU A 10 -8.54 14.19 -9.03
CA GLU A 10 -9.85 13.56 -8.81
C GLU A 10 -10.00 13.03 -7.38
N ILE A 11 -8.96 12.37 -6.84
CA ILE A 11 -8.92 11.93 -5.45
C ILE A 11 -9.11 13.14 -4.52
N ASP A 12 -8.38 14.21 -4.74
CA ASP A 12 -8.40 15.40 -3.86
C ASP A 12 -9.77 16.12 -3.86
N ARG A 13 -10.51 16.04 -4.96
CA ARG A 13 -11.86 16.61 -5.09
C ARG A 13 -12.99 15.65 -4.69
N CYS A 14 -12.70 14.35 -4.55
CA CYS A 14 -13.72 13.33 -4.25
C CYS A 14 -14.40 13.58 -2.88
N ARG A 15 -15.73 13.46 -2.84
CA ARG A 15 -16.57 13.58 -1.65
C ARG A 15 -17.59 12.44 -1.52
N ARG A 16 -17.41 11.32 -2.23
CA ARG A 16 -18.39 10.22 -2.33
C ARG A 16 -18.82 9.65 -0.99
N CYS A 17 -17.95 9.70 0.03
CA CYS A 17 -18.22 9.13 1.35
C CYS A 17 -18.78 10.16 2.35
N GLU A 18 -18.73 11.46 2.04
CA GLU A 18 -19.10 12.53 2.98
C GLU A 18 -20.53 12.42 3.54
N PRO A 19 -21.55 12.04 2.74
CA PRO A 19 -22.92 11.96 3.25
C PRO A 19 -23.18 10.78 4.20
N GLU A 20 -22.37 9.71 4.13
CA GLU A 20 -22.68 8.45 4.76
C GLU A 20 -21.68 8.03 5.86
N VAL A 21 -20.50 8.65 5.88
CA VAL A 21 -19.41 8.25 6.77
C VAL A 21 -19.31 9.18 7.97
N SER A 22 -19.51 8.60 9.15
CA SER A 22 -19.38 9.32 10.40
C SER A 22 -17.96 9.82 10.64
N GLY A 23 -17.82 11.11 10.99
CA GLY A 23 -16.52 11.72 11.21
C GLY A 23 -15.63 11.73 9.96
N PHE A 24 -16.25 11.78 8.78
CA PHE A 24 -15.53 11.90 7.51
C PHE A 24 -14.60 13.11 7.53
N GLN A 25 -13.34 12.86 7.22
CA GLN A 25 -12.35 13.92 7.06
C GLN A 25 -11.54 13.64 5.80
N LYS A 26 -11.57 14.60 4.89
CA LYS A 26 -10.75 14.61 3.70
C LYS A 26 -9.36 15.14 4.07
N PRO A 27 -8.31 14.35 3.98
CA PRO A 27 -6.98 14.92 4.13
C PRO A 27 -6.73 15.92 2.99
N PRO A 28 -5.98 17.00 3.25
CA PRO A 28 -5.43 17.80 2.18
C PRO A 28 -4.59 16.92 1.26
N HIS A 29 -4.21 17.47 0.11
CA HIS A 29 -3.34 16.75 -0.82
C HIS A 29 -2.20 16.04 -0.08
N LEU A 30 -2.15 14.71 -0.18
CA LEU A 30 -1.10 13.91 0.43
C LEU A 30 0.04 13.71 -0.55
N GLU A 31 1.25 14.01 -0.11
CA GLU A 31 2.45 13.56 -0.79
C GLU A 31 2.49 12.02 -0.76
N ARG A 32 2.46 11.40 -1.95
CA ARG A 32 2.37 9.94 -2.17
C ARG A 32 3.70 9.30 -2.58
N GLY A 33 4.77 10.07 -2.58
CA GLY A 33 6.07 9.62 -3.11
C GLY A 33 6.13 9.66 -4.64
N GLU A 34 7.18 9.09 -5.18
CA GLU A 34 7.46 9.10 -6.62
C GLU A 34 7.01 7.79 -7.27
N PRO A 35 6.46 7.83 -8.51
CA PRO A 35 6.24 6.62 -9.28
C PRO A 35 7.55 5.85 -9.48
N GLY A 36 7.53 4.57 -9.23
CA GLY A 36 8.72 3.73 -9.32
C GLY A 36 8.39 2.25 -9.37
N ARG A 37 9.38 1.43 -9.08
CA ARG A 37 9.23 -0.03 -9.10
C ARG A 37 8.36 -0.57 -7.97
N LEU A 38 8.31 0.15 -6.83
CA LEU A 38 7.57 -0.25 -5.64
C LEU A 38 6.27 0.54 -5.50
N PHE A 39 5.19 -0.17 -5.26
CA PHE A 39 3.85 0.37 -5.03
C PHE A 39 3.33 -0.17 -3.71
N ILE A 40 3.22 0.68 -2.69
CA ILE A 40 2.85 0.28 -1.34
C ILE A 40 1.45 0.74 -1.00
N VAL A 41 0.62 -0.20 -0.54
CA VAL A 41 -0.78 0.02 -0.22
C VAL A 41 -1.02 -0.21 1.26
N GLY A 42 -1.40 0.83 1.98
CA GLY A 42 -1.92 0.74 3.36
C GLY A 42 -3.43 0.68 3.41
N GLN A 43 -3.98 0.67 4.62
CA GLN A 43 -5.42 0.69 4.86
C GLN A 43 -6.03 2.05 4.48
N GLY A 44 -5.59 3.11 5.10
CA GLY A 44 -6.11 4.46 4.92
C GLY A 44 -5.31 5.50 5.70
N PRO A 45 -5.52 6.80 5.42
CA PRO A 45 -4.89 7.86 6.19
C PRO A 45 -5.49 7.95 7.60
N GLY A 46 -4.65 8.30 8.57
CA GLY A 46 -5.01 8.57 9.95
C GLY A 46 -4.74 10.03 10.34
N ASN A 47 -4.87 10.33 11.62
CA ASN A 47 -4.67 11.68 12.16
C ASN A 47 -3.27 12.26 11.91
N ALA A 48 -2.24 11.40 11.80
CA ALA A 48 -0.89 11.85 11.50
C ALA A 48 -0.79 12.35 10.04
N GLU A 49 -1.44 11.66 9.11
CA GLU A 49 -1.49 12.01 7.70
C GLU A 49 -2.34 13.28 7.46
N LEU A 50 -3.44 13.46 8.22
CA LEU A 50 -4.22 14.71 8.18
C LEU A 50 -3.37 15.94 8.51
N ARG A 51 -2.51 15.83 9.53
CA ARG A 51 -1.64 16.94 9.95
C ARG A 51 -0.39 17.08 9.10
N GLY A 52 0.23 15.95 8.77
CA GLY A 52 1.55 15.91 8.13
C GLY A 52 1.52 16.04 6.61
N ARG A 53 0.35 15.99 5.97
CA ARG A 53 0.16 16.04 4.50
C ARG A 53 1.01 15.05 3.71
N ARG A 54 1.47 14.00 4.35
CA ARG A 54 2.35 12.97 3.78
C ARG A 54 1.79 11.59 4.10
N ALA A 55 1.82 10.68 3.13
CA ALA A 55 1.46 9.29 3.36
C ALA A 55 2.41 8.66 4.40
N PHE A 56 1.86 7.89 5.34
CA PHE A 56 2.62 7.28 6.43
C PHE A 56 3.45 8.32 7.24
N ALA A 57 2.81 9.39 7.69
CA ALA A 57 3.46 10.46 8.47
C ALA A 57 3.75 10.05 9.94
N GLY A 58 3.04 9.05 10.47
CA GLY A 58 3.10 8.63 11.86
C GLY A 58 4.22 7.64 12.20
N ARG A 59 4.12 7.01 13.40
CA ARG A 59 5.09 6.02 13.89
C ARG A 59 5.23 4.82 12.94
N SER A 60 4.12 4.33 12.38
CA SER A 60 4.14 3.25 11.39
C SER A 60 4.99 3.60 10.16
N GLY A 61 4.96 4.87 9.76
CA GLY A 61 5.81 5.37 8.67
C GLY A 61 7.30 5.32 8.99
N LYS A 62 7.71 5.63 10.24
CA LYS A 62 9.11 5.47 10.65
C LYS A 62 9.59 4.03 10.57
N THR A 63 8.74 3.08 10.97
CA THR A 63 9.03 1.64 10.82
C THR A 63 9.14 1.26 9.34
N LEU A 64 8.20 1.72 8.52
CA LEU A 64 8.23 1.50 7.07
C LEU A 64 9.49 2.07 6.44
N ASP A 65 9.90 3.28 6.79
CA ASP A 65 11.14 3.90 6.30
C ASP A 65 12.38 3.07 6.66
N GLY A 66 12.39 2.46 7.85
CA GLY A 66 13.43 1.51 8.26
C GLY A 66 13.46 0.25 7.36
N TRP A 67 12.30 -0.28 7.00
CA TRP A 67 12.19 -1.44 6.09
C TRP A 67 12.61 -1.08 4.66
N LEU A 68 12.20 0.10 4.18
CA LEU A 68 12.59 0.60 2.86
C LEU A 68 14.11 0.82 2.76
N LYS A 69 14.75 1.32 3.80
CA LYS A 69 16.22 1.38 3.89
C LYS A 69 16.82 -0.02 3.82
N ALA A 70 16.29 -0.96 4.59
CA ALA A 70 16.79 -2.33 4.62
C ALA A 70 16.68 -3.05 3.27
N VAL A 71 15.73 -2.68 2.41
CA VAL A 71 15.60 -3.24 1.06
C VAL A 71 16.36 -2.44 -0.02
N GLY A 72 16.99 -1.32 0.35
CA GLY A 72 17.74 -0.50 -0.61
C GLY A 72 16.84 0.26 -1.60
N ALA A 73 15.63 0.64 -1.17
CA ALA A 73 14.67 1.31 -2.05
C ALA A 73 15.15 2.68 -2.57
N GLY A 74 15.98 3.39 -1.81
CA GLY A 74 16.62 4.64 -2.22
C GLY A 74 17.86 4.94 -1.36
N ASP A 75 18.86 5.56 -1.96
CA ASP A 75 20.17 5.79 -1.31
C ASP A 75 20.08 6.73 -0.09
N LYS A 76 19.58 7.95 -0.29
CA LYS A 76 19.48 8.99 0.73
C LYS A 76 18.07 9.12 1.30
N ASP A 77 17.05 9.01 0.45
CA ASP A 77 15.63 8.98 0.83
C ASP A 77 15.05 7.58 0.56
N PRO A 78 14.68 6.82 1.60
CA PRO A 78 14.13 5.46 1.43
C PRO A 78 12.80 5.43 0.66
N ARG A 79 12.15 6.57 0.48
CA ARG A 79 10.89 6.67 -0.28
C ARG A 79 11.08 7.06 -1.74
N ARG A 80 12.30 7.37 -2.17
CA ARG A 80 12.60 7.67 -3.57
C ARG A 80 12.31 6.46 -4.45
N GLY A 81 11.51 6.65 -5.50
CA GLY A 81 11.06 5.56 -6.37
C GLY A 81 10.07 4.60 -5.72
N VAL A 82 9.43 5.01 -4.62
CA VAL A 82 8.38 4.28 -3.93
C VAL A 82 7.08 5.08 -3.97
N TYR A 83 6.06 4.50 -4.58
CA TYR A 83 4.72 5.10 -4.56
C TYR A 83 3.93 4.57 -3.37
N LEU A 84 3.42 5.48 -2.55
CA LEU A 84 2.69 5.19 -1.33
C LEU A 84 1.22 5.56 -1.50
N THR A 85 0.33 4.62 -1.28
CA THR A 85 -1.12 4.85 -1.32
C THR A 85 -1.84 4.00 -0.26
N SER A 86 -3.16 3.97 -0.33
CA SER A 86 -4.01 3.23 0.60
C SER A 86 -5.29 2.77 -0.09
N VAL A 87 -5.97 1.78 0.48
CA VAL A 87 -7.28 1.31 0.00
C VAL A 87 -8.27 2.46 0.02
N ILE A 88 -8.47 3.10 1.18
CA ILE A 88 -9.31 4.30 1.29
C ILE A 88 -8.47 5.57 1.28
N LYS A 89 -9.03 6.66 0.73
CA LYS A 89 -8.31 7.93 0.53
C LYS A 89 -8.65 9.01 1.55
N CYS A 90 -9.58 8.73 2.47
CA CYS A 90 -10.08 9.67 3.47
C CYS A 90 -10.02 9.03 4.86
N CYS A 91 -10.06 9.86 5.91
CA CYS A 91 -10.17 9.39 7.29
C CYS A 91 -11.63 9.16 7.68
N HIS A 92 -11.84 8.31 8.66
CA HIS A 92 -13.13 7.99 9.27
C HIS A 92 -12.96 7.79 10.78
N SER A 93 -14.05 7.92 11.54
CA SER A 93 -14.04 7.71 12.98
C SER A 93 -14.44 6.28 13.39
N SER A 94 -15.10 5.52 12.51
CA SER A 94 -15.59 4.18 12.78
C SER A 94 -15.01 3.14 11.83
N PRO A 95 -14.45 2.03 12.33
CA PRO A 95 -14.04 0.90 11.50
C PRO A 95 -15.17 0.31 10.64
N ARG A 96 -16.44 0.49 11.03
CA ARG A 96 -17.61 0.01 10.29
C ARG A 96 -17.77 0.68 8.92
N ASP A 97 -17.23 1.89 8.76
CA ASP A 97 -17.33 2.67 7.53
C ASP A 97 -16.32 2.20 6.48
N PHE A 98 -15.29 1.45 6.88
CA PHE A 98 -14.21 1.03 6.00
C PHE A 98 -14.69 0.25 4.75
N PRO A 99 -15.61 -0.74 4.83
CA PRO A 99 -16.06 -1.48 3.64
C PRO A 99 -16.76 -0.59 2.60
N LEU A 100 -17.56 0.38 3.04
CA LEU A 100 -18.21 1.35 2.15
C LEU A 100 -17.16 2.23 1.47
N MET A 101 -16.25 2.78 2.24
CA MET A 101 -15.18 3.65 1.73
C MET A 101 -14.25 2.90 0.76
N ALA A 102 -13.93 1.64 1.05
CA ALA A 102 -13.12 0.80 0.18
C ALA A 102 -13.77 0.61 -1.20
N ARG A 103 -15.07 0.28 -1.24
CA ARG A 103 -15.82 0.18 -2.51
C ARG A 103 -15.81 1.50 -3.29
N ASN A 104 -16.02 2.63 -2.61
CA ASN A 104 -16.04 3.95 -3.25
C ASN A 104 -14.65 4.39 -3.77
N CYS A 105 -13.58 3.83 -3.22
CA CYS A 105 -12.19 4.15 -3.59
C CYS A 105 -11.55 3.18 -4.57
N ASP A 106 -12.14 2.01 -4.83
CA ASP A 106 -11.53 0.91 -5.60
C ASP A 106 -11.04 1.36 -6.99
N GLY A 107 -11.87 2.10 -7.73
CA GLY A 107 -11.50 2.62 -9.04
C GLY A 107 -10.25 3.54 -9.03
N PHE A 108 -9.99 4.28 -7.96
CA PHE A 108 -8.78 5.10 -7.84
C PHE A 108 -7.53 4.24 -7.69
N LEU A 109 -7.61 3.18 -6.89
CA LEU A 109 -6.47 2.29 -6.68
C LEU A 109 -6.07 1.58 -7.98
N GLN A 110 -7.06 1.07 -8.72
CA GLN A 110 -6.84 0.45 -10.03
C GLN A 110 -6.22 1.44 -11.03
N GLN A 111 -6.75 2.66 -11.13
CA GLN A 111 -6.21 3.70 -12.01
C GLN A 111 -4.77 4.06 -11.65
N GLN A 112 -4.43 4.17 -10.36
CA GLN A 112 -3.07 4.42 -9.90
C GLN A 112 -2.12 3.28 -10.33
N MET A 113 -2.54 2.03 -10.16
CA MET A 113 -1.75 0.86 -10.59
C MET A 113 -1.55 0.84 -12.11
N MET A 114 -2.60 1.11 -12.89
CA MET A 114 -2.51 1.16 -14.35
C MET A 114 -1.62 2.30 -14.85
N ALA A 115 -1.62 3.44 -14.17
CA ALA A 115 -0.78 4.59 -14.54
C ALA A 115 0.71 4.36 -14.22
N ILE A 116 1.02 3.62 -13.14
CA ILE A 116 2.40 3.41 -12.66
C ILE A 116 3.01 2.12 -13.21
N LYS A 117 2.21 1.06 -13.36
CA LYS A 117 2.65 -0.29 -13.76
C LYS A 117 3.83 -0.78 -12.92
N PRO A 118 3.67 -0.89 -11.60
CA PRO A 118 4.76 -1.25 -10.70
C PRO A 118 5.29 -2.65 -10.97
N LYS A 119 6.56 -2.91 -10.63
CA LYS A 119 7.14 -4.26 -10.64
C LYS A 119 6.75 -5.06 -9.40
N LEU A 120 6.54 -4.38 -8.28
CA LEU A 120 6.16 -5.00 -7.01
C LEU A 120 5.07 -4.17 -6.32
N VAL A 121 3.99 -4.84 -5.94
CA VAL A 121 2.94 -4.30 -5.08
C VAL A 121 3.09 -4.90 -3.69
N ILE A 122 3.20 -4.04 -2.67
CA ILE A 122 3.28 -4.44 -1.27
C ILE A 122 2.04 -3.96 -0.54
N THR A 123 1.33 -4.85 0.16
CA THR A 123 0.26 -4.46 1.08
C THR A 123 0.77 -4.42 2.51
N LEU A 124 0.32 -3.43 3.28
CA LEU A 124 0.66 -3.28 4.70
C LEU A 124 -0.54 -3.65 5.57
N GLY A 125 -0.52 -4.87 6.11
CA GLY A 125 -1.55 -5.39 6.99
C GLY A 125 -2.72 -6.07 6.28
N ARG A 126 -3.55 -6.73 7.09
CA ARG A 126 -4.63 -7.62 6.65
C ARG A 126 -5.69 -6.89 5.81
N GLU A 127 -6.10 -5.69 6.23
CA GLU A 127 -7.15 -4.94 5.53
C GLU A 127 -6.73 -4.55 4.11
N ALA A 128 -5.50 -4.12 3.91
CA ALA A 128 -4.99 -3.81 2.59
C ALA A 128 -4.90 -5.06 1.71
N TYR A 129 -4.46 -6.20 2.27
CA TYR A 129 -4.39 -7.47 1.58
C TYR A 129 -5.75 -7.95 1.10
N LEU A 130 -6.74 -8.04 2.00
CA LEU A 130 -8.07 -8.56 1.71
C LEU A 130 -8.83 -7.71 0.68
N ASN A 131 -8.59 -6.40 0.64
CA ASN A 131 -9.28 -5.51 -0.28
C ASN A 131 -8.72 -5.51 -1.70
N LEU A 132 -7.46 -5.90 -1.91
CA LEU A 132 -6.87 -6.00 -3.25
C LEU A 132 -7.32 -7.25 -4.02
N ARG A 133 -7.69 -8.32 -3.32
CA ARG A 133 -8.25 -9.57 -3.89
C ARG A 133 -7.42 -10.17 -5.03
N PHE A 134 -6.09 -10.01 -5.00
CA PHE A 134 -5.23 -10.55 -6.04
C PHE A 134 -5.08 -12.07 -5.95
N THR A 135 -5.31 -12.66 -4.80
CA THR A 135 -5.20 -14.09 -4.53
C THR A 135 -6.25 -14.53 -3.53
N ASN A 136 -6.59 -15.83 -3.55
CA ASN A 136 -7.47 -16.49 -2.59
C ASN A 136 -6.69 -17.13 -1.42
N GLN A 137 -5.38 -16.98 -1.36
CA GLN A 137 -4.59 -17.52 -0.25
C GLN A 137 -4.97 -16.83 1.08
N ASP A 138 -4.82 -17.57 2.19
CA ASP A 138 -4.98 -16.98 3.50
C ASP A 138 -3.90 -15.92 3.74
N TYR A 139 -4.26 -14.86 4.48
CA TYR A 139 -3.33 -13.75 4.75
C TYR A 139 -2.09 -14.20 5.52
N ASP A 140 -2.25 -15.06 6.52
CA ASP A 140 -1.14 -15.47 7.39
C ASP A 140 -0.18 -16.42 6.64
N GLU A 141 -0.69 -17.21 5.69
CA GLU A 141 0.11 -18.01 4.77
C GLU A 141 0.86 -17.15 3.75
N ALA A 142 0.18 -16.20 3.11
CA ALA A 142 0.75 -15.32 2.11
C ALA A 142 1.75 -14.30 2.69
N LEU A 143 1.68 -14.03 4.00
CA LEU A 143 2.44 -12.95 4.65
C LEU A 143 3.95 -13.14 4.51
N CYS A 144 4.63 -12.15 3.94
CA CYS A 144 6.05 -12.14 3.60
C CYS A 144 6.50 -13.16 2.53
N HIS A 145 5.57 -13.79 1.80
CA HIS A 145 5.88 -14.63 0.65
C HIS A 145 5.60 -13.87 -0.66
N PRO A 146 6.60 -13.73 -1.55
CA PRO A 146 6.38 -13.10 -2.84
C PRO A 146 5.58 -14.03 -3.76
N LEU A 147 4.54 -13.49 -4.39
CA LEU A 147 3.64 -14.18 -5.30
C LEU A 147 3.72 -13.48 -6.66
N HIS A 148 3.91 -14.24 -7.74
CA HIS A 148 3.89 -13.66 -9.09
C HIS A 148 2.48 -13.68 -9.66
N THR A 149 2.04 -12.57 -10.24
CA THR A 149 0.63 -12.41 -10.65
C THR A 149 0.26 -13.11 -11.95
N SER A 150 1.21 -13.76 -12.65
CA SER A 150 0.89 -14.67 -13.76
C SER A 150 -0.03 -15.82 -13.32
N ASP A 151 0.02 -16.15 -12.02
CA ASP A 151 -0.73 -17.26 -11.44
C ASP A 151 -2.14 -16.85 -10.97
N PHE A 152 -2.53 -15.58 -11.16
CA PHE A 152 -3.78 -15.01 -10.64
C PHE A 152 -4.75 -14.58 -11.74
N LEU A 153 -5.88 -15.27 -11.82
CA LEU A 153 -6.96 -14.98 -12.78
C LEU A 153 -7.51 -13.54 -12.71
N LEU A 154 -7.53 -12.94 -11.52
CA LEU A 154 -8.09 -11.60 -11.30
C LEU A 154 -7.18 -10.46 -11.80
N VAL A 155 -5.89 -10.72 -11.98
CA VAL A 155 -4.92 -9.70 -12.40
C VAL A 155 -4.87 -9.52 -13.92
N SER A 156 -5.39 -10.47 -14.69
CA SER A 156 -5.47 -10.38 -16.15
C SER A 156 -6.18 -9.11 -16.64
N GLN A 157 -7.09 -8.56 -15.85
CA GLN A 157 -7.82 -7.32 -16.16
C GLN A 157 -6.93 -6.05 -16.14
N LEU A 158 -5.79 -6.08 -15.45
CA LEU A 158 -4.85 -4.94 -15.39
C LEU A 158 -3.96 -4.85 -16.64
N GLY A 159 -3.82 -5.94 -17.41
CA GLY A 159 -3.03 -5.98 -18.65
C GLY A 159 -1.51 -5.90 -18.44
N PHE A 160 -1.01 -6.16 -17.23
CA PHE A 160 0.42 -6.30 -16.91
C PHE A 160 0.61 -7.19 -15.70
N HIS A 161 1.81 -7.81 -15.58
CA HIS A 161 2.18 -8.66 -14.46
C HIS A 161 3.12 -7.94 -13.50
N PHE A 162 3.04 -8.32 -12.22
CA PHE A 162 3.87 -7.79 -11.15
C PHE A 162 4.05 -8.82 -10.04
N TRP A 163 5.02 -8.60 -9.16
CA TRP A 163 5.13 -9.32 -7.92
C TRP A 163 4.19 -8.75 -6.86
N PHE A 164 3.56 -9.61 -6.09
CA PHE A 164 2.69 -9.23 -4.97
C PHE A 164 3.29 -9.76 -3.67
N LEU A 165 3.43 -8.90 -2.67
CA LEU A 165 4.09 -9.23 -1.41
C LEU A 165 3.33 -8.62 -0.23
N PRO A 166 2.57 -9.41 0.52
CA PRO A 166 1.95 -8.93 1.76
C PRO A 166 2.99 -8.75 2.85
N TRP A 167 3.04 -7.58 3.45
CA TRP A 167 3.80 -7.30 4.66
C TRP A 167 2.89 -7.12 5.87
N PRO A 168 3.38 -7.43 7.10
CA PRO A 168 2.66 -7.10 8.31
C PRO A 168 2.47 -5.59 8.42
N HIS A 169 1.43 -5.14 9.12
CA HIS A 169 1.27 -3.72 9.37
C HIS A 169 2.43 -3.19 10.21
N PRO A 170 3.10 -2.08 9.85
CA PRO A 170 4.30 -1.58 10.52
C PRO A 170 4.02 -0.87 11.85
N SER A 171 2.85 -1.04 12.44
CA SER A 171 2.51 -0.50 13.75
C SER A 171 3.24 -1.24 14.86
N GLY A 172 3.76 -0.52 15.85
CA GLY A 172 4.32 -1.10 17.06
C GLY A 172 3.30 -1.89 17.91
N LEU A 173 2.00 -1.74 17.65
CA LEU A 173 0.95 -2.55 18.29
C LEU A 173 0.79 -3.93 17.66
N ASN A 174 1.39 -4.18 16.52
CA ASN A 174 1.30 -5.45 15.82
C ASN A 174 2.21 -6.50 16.50
N ARG A 175 1.62 -7.41 17.27
CA ARG A 175 2.32 -8.48 18.00
C ARG A 175 3.04 -9.47 17.08
N TRP A 176 2.71 -9.53 15.82
CA TRP A 176 3.36 -10.38 14.81
C TRP A 176 4.89 -10.19 14.81
N HIS A 177 5.36 -8.95 15.02
CA HIS A 177 6.79 -8.61 15.08
C HIS A 177 7.54 -9.20 16.29
N ASN A 178 6.82 -9.67 17.32
CA ASN A 178 7.44 -10.20 18.53
C ASN A 178 7.90 -11.67 18.38
N VAL A 179 7.45 -12.37 17.35
CA VAL A 179 7.77 -13.78 17.09
C VAL A 179 9.05 -13.86 16.26
N ALA A 180 10.04 -14.63 16.71
CA ALA A 180 11.34 -14.75 16.04
C ALA A 180 11.24 -15.31 14.62
N GLN A 181 10.41 -16.34 14.40
CA GLN A 181 10.16 -16.90 13.08
C GLN A 181 9.60 -15.86 12.10
N ASN A 182 8.71 -14.98 12.57
CA ASN A 182 8.13 -13.92 11.76
C ASN A 182 9.16 -12.86 11.35
N LYS A 183 10.13 -12.56 12.21
CA LYS A 183 11.26 -11.69 11.86
C LYS A 183 12.09 -12.29 10.73
N ASN A 184 12.34 -13.60 10.76
CA ASN A 184 13.06 -14.30 9.69
C ASN A 184 12.28 -14.24 8.36
N ARG A 185 10.96 -14.45 8.38
CA ARG A 185 10.09 -14.28 7.18
C ARG A 185 10.20 -12.87 6.60
N LEU A 186 10.14 -11.86 7.45
CA LEU A 186 10.28 -10.46 7.01
C LEU A 186 11.68 -10.20 6.40
N GLN A 187 12.75 -10.69 7.01
CA GLN A 187 14.11 -10.55 6.48
C GLN A 187 14.29 -11.28 5.14
N ALA A 188 13.70 -12.45 4.98
CA ALA A 188 13.70 -13.18 3.71
C ALA A 188 12.99 -12.37 2.60
N SER A 189 11.86 -11.72 2.94
CA SER A 189 11.15 -10.83 2.01
C SER A 189 12.00 -9.59 1.63
N PHE A 190 12.80 -9.05 2.52
CA PHE A 190 13.74 -7.97 2.21
C PHE A 190 14.82 -8.41 1.21
N ALA A 191 15.37 -9.62 1.40
CA ALA A 191 16.34 -10.18 0.46
C ALA A 191 15.76 -10.36 -0.94
N PHE A 192 14.50 -10.80 -1.04
CA PHE A 192 13.79 -10.87 -2.32
C PHE A 192 13.68 -9.49 -3.00
N ILE A 193 13.25 -8.46 -2.26
CA ILE A 193 13.09 -7.11 -2.83
C ILE A 193 14.44 -6.55 -3.30
N ARG A 194 15.53 -6.71 -2.53
CA ARG A 194 16.86 -6.27 -2.96
C ARG A 194 17.24 -6.87 -4.32
N ARG A 195 17.11 -8.19 -4.48
CA ARG A 195 17.38 -8.85 -5.77
C ARG A 195 16.51 -8.30 -6.90
N LEU A 196 15.23 -8.08 -6.64
CA LEU A 196 14.30 -7.52 -7.64
C LEU A 196 14.69 -6.09 -8.06
N LEU A 197 15.18 -5.27 -7.13
CA LEU A 197 15.63 -3.90 -7.41
C LEU A 197 16.97 -3.86 -8.15
N GLU A 198 17.87 -4.82 -7.91
CA GLU A 198 19.16 -4.98 -8.58
C GLU A 198 19.03 -5.54 -10.00
N GLY A 199 17.83 -5.86 -10.46
CA GLY A 199 17.58 -6.38 -11.80
C GLY A 199 17.44 -7.91 -11.88
N GLY A 200 17.36 -8.58 -10.75
CA GLY A 200 16.99 -9.99 -10.62
C GLY A 200 15.51 -10.26 -11.02
N PRO A 201 15.13 -11.54 -11.09
CA PRO A 201 13.92 -12.05 -11.77
C PRO A 201 12.63 -11.40 -11.33
#